data_70579c71375007113b066fe7e761c3a1
#
_entry.id   70579c71375007113b066fe7e761c3a1
#
_cell.length_a   1.000
_cell.length_b   1.000
_cell.length_c   1.000
_cell.angle_alpha   90.00
_cell.angle_beta   90.00
_cell.angle_gamma   90.00
#
_symmetry.space_group_name_H-M   'P 1'
#
loop_
_entity.id
_entity.type
_entity.pdbx_description
1 polymer ?
#
loop_
_entity_poly.entity_id
_entity_poly.type
_entity_poly.pdbx_seq_one_letter_code
_entity_poly.pdbx_strand_id
1 'polypeptide(L)'
;AISAVEMAEHVGIRNYGTFLQKVHKLLKNEGTFYIQVAGLPRGYAKGYNHYEDIIWGLFMDEHVFPGADASCPMGWVITQLEQAGFEVQNVHNLGSHYSKTLEHWLLMWESKRTEISEVYSDKSWRRWRVFLAWSVRIARQGGSTVQFITATKSGQEKSRIAVQNRLAPGVYKLPYKERHGPGGGPSKLFTNGL
;
A
#
# COMPACT_ATOMS: atom_id res chain seq x y z
N ALA A 1 -15.06 -0.04 -8.03
CA ALA A 1 -13.80 -0.06 -7.27
C ALA A 1 -12.60 -0.07 -8.22
N ILE A 2 -11.47 0.41 -7.75
CA ILE A 2 -10.17 0.28 -8.42
C ILE A 2 -9.22 -0.39 -7.42
N SER A 3 -8.36 -1.29 -7.90
CA SER A 3 -7.30 -1.89 -7.09
C SER A 3 -5.95 -1.76 -7.77
N ALA A 4 -4.91 -1.49 -6.98
CA ALA A 4 -3.51 -1.51 -7.39
C ALA A 4 -2.74 -2.36 -6.37
N VAL A 5 -2.28 -3.54 -6.78
CA VAL A 5 -1.63 -4.51 -5.91
C VAL A 5 -0.17 -4.62 -6.32
N GLU A 6 0.72 -4.13 -5.47
CA GLU A 6 2.18 -4.09 -5.69
C GLU A 6 2.57 -3.57 -7.08
N MET A 7 1.89 -2.51 -7.51
CA MET A 7 2.11 -1.84 -8.78
C MET A 7 2.70 -0.44 -8.58
N ALA A 8 2.37 0.20 -7.47
CA ALA A 8 2.72 1.60 -7.23
C ALA A 8 4.24 1.81 -7.05
N GLU A 9 4.96 0.79 -6.61
CA GLU A 9 6.42 0.75 -6.51
C GLU A 9 7.12 0.94 -7.86
N HIS A 10 6.44 0.54 -8.96
CA HIS A 10 6.98 0.64 -10.32
C HIS A 10 6.62 1.96 -11.02
N VAL A 11 5.80 2.80 -10.40
CA VAL A 11 5.42 4.11 -10.94
C VAL A 11 6.55 5.13 -10.80
N GLY A 12 7.37 4.98 -9.77
CA GLY A 12 8.44 5.91 -9.40
C GLY A 12 7.91 7.15 -8.67
N ILE A 13 8.72 7.67 -7.75
CA ILE A 13 8.34 8.78 -6.85
C ILE A 13 7.88 10.02 -7.63
N ARG A 14 8.56 10.35 -8.73
CA ARG A 14 8.25 11.54 -9.55
C ARG A 14 6.86 11.49 -10.19
N ASN A 15 6.37 10.31 -10.51
CA ASN A 15 5.10 10.10 -11.19
C ASN A 15 3.96 9.72 -10.24
N TYR A 16 4.27 9.50 -8.97
CA TYR A 16 3.33 8.92 -8.00
C TYR A 16 2.06 9.78 -7.83
N GLY A 17 2.22 11.09 -7.66
CA GLY A 17 1.09 12.02 -7.58
C GLY A 17 0.23 12.03 -8.85
N THR A 18 0.86 12.01 -10.03
CA THR A 18 0.14 11.94 -11.32
C THR A 18 -0.64 10.63 -11.46
N PHE A 19 -0.06 9.52 -11.03
CA PHE A 19 -0.73 8.22 -11.00
C PHE A 19 -1.98 8.28 -10.11
N LEU A 20 -1.86 8.75 -8.88
CA LEU A 20 -2.98 8.87 -7.95
C LEU A 20 -4.08 9.81 -8.46
N GLN A 21 -3.72 10.94 -9.08
CA GLN A 21 -4.68 11.83 -9.71
C GLN A 21 -5.45 11.17 -10.86
N LYS A 22 -4.78 10.32 -11.67
CA LYS A 22 -5.45 9.53 -12.71
C LYS A 22 -6.43 8.53 -12.10
N VAL A 23 -6.02 7.82 -11.06
CA VAL A 23 -6.91 6.91 -10.32
C VAL A 23 -8.10 7.66 -9.75
N HIS A 24 -7.87 8.83 -9.15
CA HIS A 24 -8.94 9.67 -8.61
C HIS A 24 -9.95 10.08 -9.69
N LYS A 25 -9.51 10.48 -10.88
CA LYS A 25 -10.40 10.84 -12.01
C LYS A 25 -11.22 9.65 -12.49
N LEU A 26 -10.62 8.45 -12.56
CA LEU A 26 -11.29 7.24 -13.05
C LEU A 26 -12.24 6.62 -12.02
N LEU A 27 -11.98 6.85 -10.74
CA LEU A 27 -12.82 6.31 -9.67
C LEU A 27 -14.19 7.02 -9.69
N LYS A 28 -15.27 6.26 -9.59
CA LYS A 28 -16.62 6.81 -9.39
C LYS A 28 -16.69 7.53 -8.03
N ASN A 29 -17.59 8.51 -7.89
CA ASN A 29 -17.72 9.27 -6.64
C ASN A 29 -17.99 8.37 -5.42
N GLU A 30 -18.79 7.34 -5.56
CA GLU A 30 -19.07 6.34 -4.51
C GLU A 30 -18.11 5.14 -4.58
N GLY A 31 -17.01 5.25 -5.31
CA GLY A 31 -16.03 4.18 -5.49
C GLY A 31 -15.06 4.06 -4.35
N THR A 32 -14.50 2.87 -4.21
CA THR A 32 -13.41 2.57 -3.27
C THR A 32 -12.13 2.31 -4.05
N PHE A 33 -11.05 2.91 -3.64
CA PHE A 33 -9.70 2.62 -4.11
C PHE A 33 -8.98 1.75 -3.07
N TYR A 34 -8.46 0.64 -3.53
CA TYR A 34 -7.65 -0.28 -2.75
C TYR A 34 -6.23 -0.28 -3.31
N ILE A 35 -5.25 0.01 -2.46
CA ILE A 35 -3.85 -0.03 -2.83
C ILE A 35 -3.07 -0.91 -1.85
N GLN A 36 -2.33 -1.86 -2.38
CA GLN A 36 -1.30 -2.62 -1.67
C GLN A 36 0.05 -2.14 -2.16
N VAL A 37 0.93 -1.77 -1.24
CA VAL A 37 2.25 -1.24 -1.56
C VAL A 37 3.28 -1.73 -0.54
N ALA A 38 4.42 -2.17 -1.05
CA ALA A 38 5.59 -2.46 -0.24
C ALA A 38 6.34 -1.16 0.09
N GLY A 39 6.99 -1.10 1.23
CA GLY A 39 7.76 0.05 1.65
C GLY A 39 8.68 -0.22 2.83
N LEU A 40 9.45 0.79 3.22
CA LEU A 40 10.35 0.74 4.36
C LEU A 40 9.80 1.60 5.50
N PRO A 41 9.94 1.19 6.77
CA PRO A 41 9.60 2.02 7.91
C PRO A 41 10.48 3.29 7.95
N ARG A 42 9.89 4.44 8.25
CA ARG A 42 10.63 5.72 8.31
C ARG A 42 11.79 5.71 9.32
N GLY A 43 11.66 4.97 10.39
CA GLY A 43 12.70 4.81 11.41
C GLY A 43 13.91 3.99 10.94
N TYR A 44 13.72 3.15 9.93
CA TYR A 44 14.77 2.35 9.34
C TYR A 44 15.86 3.23 8.69
N ALA A 45 15.46 4.36 8.09
CA ALA A 45 16.39 5.30 7.46
C ALA A 45 17.25 6.12 8.43
N LYS A 46 16.92 6.18 9.73
CA LYS A 46 17.62 7.05 10.69
C LYS A 46 18.85 6.43 11.37
N GLY A 47 19.10 5.15 11.23
CA GLY A 47 20.21 4.49 11.92
C GLY A 47 20.83 3.31 11.18
N TYR A 48 20.30 2.99 10.01
CA TYR A 48 20.63 1.78 9.26
C TYR A 48 21.06 2.06 7.82
N ASN A 49 21.63 3.22 7.53
CA ASN A 49 22.37 3.42 6.28
C ASN A 49 23.65 2.60 6.33
N HIS A 50 23.48 1.29 6.45
CA HIS A 50 24.59 0.37 6.31
C HIS A 50 24.94 0.29 4.82
N TYR A 51 26.22 0.20 4.56
CA TYR A 51 26.76 -0.09 3.24
C TYR A 51 26.02 -1.25 2.55
N GLU A 52 25.57 -2.23 3.32
CA GLU A 52 24.76 -3.35 2.89
C GLU A 52 23.41 -2.96 2.28
N ASP A 53 22.73 -1.94 2.81
CA ASP A 53 21.45 -1.46 2.28
C ASP A 53 21.61 -0.81 0.90
N ILE A 54 22.73 -0.09 0.71
CA ILE A 54 23.06 0.51 -0.59
C ILE A 54 23.35 -0.59 -1.63
N ILE A 55 24.17 -1.58 -1.27
CA ILE A 55 24.46 -2.73 -2.15
C ILE A 55 23.16 -3.45 -2.49
N TRP A 56 22.27 -3.65 -1.50
CA TRP A 56 20.99 -4.29 -1.73
C TRP A 56 20.09 -3.49 -2.69
N GLY A 57 20.00 -2.18 -2.48
CA GLY A 57 19.24 -1.28 -3.36
C GLY A 57 19.74 -1.35 -4.82
N LEU A 58 21.05 -1.29 -5.01
CA LEU A 58 21.66 -1.42 -6.34
C LEU A 58 21.41 -2.80 -6.95
N PHE A 59 21.53 -3.87 -6.15
CA PHE A 59 21.22 -5.23 -6.61
C PHE A 59 19.76 -5.37 -7.06
N MET A 60 18.82 -4.78 -6.32
CA MET A 60 17.40 -4.80 -6.65
C MET A 60 17.12 -4.06 -7.96
N ASP A 61 17.67 -2.86 -8.10
CA ASP A 61 17.46 -2.02 -9.28
C ASP A 61 18.11 -2.64 -10.53
N GLU A 62 19.33 -3.15 -10.43
CA GLU A 62 20.03 -3.71 -11.59
C GLU A 62 19.51 -5.12 -11.99
N HIS A 63 19.10 -5.93 -11.02
CA HIS A 63 18.98 -7.37 -11.26
C HIS A 63 17.60 -7.95 -11.05
N VAL A 64 16.71 -7.30 -10.31
CA VAL A 64 15.41 -7.88 -9.93
C VAL A 64 14.25 -7.06 -10.47
N PHE A 65 14.16 -5.78 -10.07
CA PHE A 65 13.07 -4.88 -10.45
C PHE A 65 13.62 -3.53 -10.92
N PRO A 66 14.17 -3.43 -12.14
CA PRO A 66 14.74 -2.18 -12.66
C PRO A 66 13.73 -1.02 -12.58
N GLY A 67 14.15 0.07 -11.96
CA GLY A 67 13.33 1.28 -11.82
C GLY A 67 12.21 1.21 -10.77
N ALA A 68 12.08 0.11 -10.04
CA ALA A 68 11.13 0.04 -8.93
C ALA A 68 11.67 0.73 -7.68
N ASP A 69 10.79 1.37 -6.92
CA ASP A 69 11.12 2.01 -5.66
C ASP A 69 10.15 1.59 -4.55
N ALA A 70 10.57 0.63 -3.76
CA ALA A 70 9.86 0.15 -2.58
C ALA A 70 10.35 0.83 -1.28
N SER A 71 11.02 1.98 -1.36
CA SER A 71 11.55 2.69 -0.19
C SER A 71 10.54 3.63 0.48
N CYS A 72 9.38 3.86 -0.14
CA CYS A 72 8.40 4.83 0.33
C CYS A 72 7.80 4.45 1.70
N PRO A 73 7.97 5.28 2.75
CA PRO A 73 7.34 5.02 4.03
C PRO A 73 5.82 5.21 3.94
N MET A 74 5.07 4.46 4.76
CA MET A 74 3.61 4.54 4.82
C MET A 74 3.08 5.96 4.94
N GLY A 75 3.65 6.78 5.83
CA GLY A 75 3.21 8.16 6.01
C GLY A 75 3.36 9.02 4.75
N TRP A 76 4.38 8.75 3.93
CA TRP A 76 4.52 9.41 2.64
C TRP A 76 3.43 8.97 1.65
N VAL A 77 3.13 7.68 1.58
CA VAL A 77 2.06 7.16 0.71
C VAL A 77 0.70 7.75 1.09
N ILE A 78 0.39 7.82 2.39
CA ILE A 78 -0.83 8.46 2.91
C ILE A 78 -0.89 9.93 2.48
N THR A 79 0.19 10.68 2.68
CA THR A 79 0.27 12.08 2.27
C THR A 79 0.02 12.26 0.77
N GLN A 80 0.56 11.37 -0.08
CA GLN A 80 0.31 11.42 -1.52
C GLN A 80 -1.15 11.14 -1.87
N LEU A 81 -1.80 10.19 -1.18
CA LEU A 81 -3.23 9.90 -1.35
C LEU A 81 -4.09 11.12 -0.99
N GLU A 82 -3.83 11.73 0.17
CA GLU A 82 -4.57 12.92 0.62
C GLU A 82 -4.39 14.11 -0.34
N GLN A 83 -3.16 14.37 -0.80
CA GLN A 83 -2.86 15.40 -1.79
C GLN A 83 -3.56 15.16 -3.14
N ALA A 84 -3.80 13.90 -3.49
CA ALA A 84 -4.53 13.54 -4.71
C ALA A 84 -6.07 13.59 -4.55
N GLY A 85 -6.58 13.99 -3.36
CA GLY A 85 -8.01 14.14 -3.09
C GLY A 85 -8.69 12.89 -2.56
N PHE A 86 -7.92 11.94 -2.03
CA PHE A 86 -8.47 10.77 -1.35
C PHE A 86 -8.56 10.98 0.16
N GLU A 87 -9.54 10.36 0.77
CA GLU A 87 -9.64 10.14 2.21
C GLU A 87 -9.28 8.70 2.52
N VAL A 88 -8.24 8.51 3.31
CA VAL A 88 -7.79 7.18 3.74
C VAL A 88 -8.74 6.67 4.83
N GLN A 89 -9.37 5.53 4.57
CA GLN A 89 -10.36 4.93 5.48
C GLN A 89 -9.74 3.86 6.38
N ASN A 90 -8.72 3.15 5.89
CA ASN A 90 -8.07 2.08 6.63
C ASN A 90 -6.65 1.82 6.12
N VAL A 91 -5.78 1.43 7.04
CA VAL A 91 -4.41 1.00 6.75
C VAL A 91 -4.11 -0.25 7.56
N HIS A 92 -3.77 -1.34 6.89
CA HIS A 92 -3.29 -2.57 7.51
C HIS A 92 -1.84 -2.83 7.17
N ASN A 93 -1.02 -3.01 8.18
CA ASN A 93 0.34 -3.50 8.01
C ASN A 93 0.33 -5.03 7.98
N LEU A 94 0.77 -5.62 6.89
CA LEU A 94 0.84 -7.05 6.68
C LEU A 94 2.27 -7.58 6.51
N GLY A 95 3.27 -6.85 7.00
CA GLY A 95 4.67 -7.23 6.88
C GLY A 95 4.97 -8.63 7.39
N SER A 96 4.37 -9.05 8.52
CA SER A 96 4.51 -10.41 9.04
C SER A 96 3.89 -11.49 8.15
N HIS A 97 2.75 -11.20 7.51
CA HIS A 97 2.14 -12.08 6.52
C HIS A 97 2.99 -12.16 5.26
N TYR A 98 3.52 -11.01 4.82
CA TYR A 98 4.38 -10.93 3.65
C TYR A 98 5.62 -11.81 3.79
N SER A 99 6.25 -11.83 4.97
CA SER A 99 7.40 -12.71 5.23
C SER A 99 7.09 -14.19 5.02
N LYS A 100 5.89 -14.64 5.39
CA LYS A 100 5.44 -16.03 5.17
C LYS A 100 5.17 -16.33 3.70
N THR A 101 4.57 -15.40 2.98
CA THR A 101 4.36 -15.52 1.53
C THR A 101 5.69 -15.64 0.79
N LEU A 102 6.66 -14.78 1.12
CA LEU A 102 8.00 -14.83 0.54
C LEU A 102 8.73 -16.14 0.87
N GLU A 103 8.55 -16.67 2.08
CA GLU A 103 9.12 -17.96 2.47
C GLU A 103 8.53 -19.10 1.64
N HIS A 104 7.22 -19.12 1.44
CA HIS A 104 6.58 -20.10 0.55
C HIS A 104 7.11 -19.98 -0.88
N TRP A 105 7.27 -18.79 -1.40
CA TRP A 105 7.85 -18.59 -2.73
C TRP A 105 9.29 -19.06 -2.80
N LEU A 106 10.10 -18.84 -1.77
CA LEU A 106 11.48 -19.33 -1.69
C LEU A 106 11.52 -20.86 -1.74
N LEU A 107 10.70 -21.55 -0.92
CA LEU A 107 10.63 -23.01 -0.90
C LEU A 107 10.18 -23.58 -2.25
N MET A 108 9.18 -22.98 -2.87
CA MET A 108 8.73 -23.37 -4.21
C MET A 108 9.83 -23.15 -5.25
N TRP A 109 10.53 -22.00 -5.19
CA TRP A 109 11.64 -21.69 -6.09
C TRP A 109 12.79 -22.69 -5.95
N GLU A 110 13.14 -23.06 -4.72
CA GLU A 110 14.19 -24.06 -4.46
C GLU A 110 13.79 -25.45 -4.97
N SER A 111 12.53 -25.84 -4.79
CA SER A 111 12.04 -27.14 -5.26
C SER A 111 12.06 -27.31 -6.79
N LYS A 112 12.05 -26.19 -7.54
CA LYS A 112 12.01 -26.16 -9.00
C LYS A 112 13.35 -25.81 -9.65
N ARG A 113 14.47 -26.01 -8.94
CA ARG A 113 15.80 -25.62 -9.40
C ARG A 113 16.12 -26.11 -10.82
N THR A 114 15.98 -27.40 -11.08
CA THR A 114 16.33 -28.00 -12.37
C THR A 114 15.51 -27.38 -13.48
N GLU A 115 14.19 -27.35 -13.32
CA GLU A 115 13.23 -26.81 -14.29
C GLU A 115 13.52 -25.33 -14.61
N ILE A 116 13.78 -24.52 -13.59
CA ILE A 116 14.07 -23.10 -13.75
C ILE A 116 15.43 -22.87 -14.42
N SER A 117 16.45 -23.67 -14.04
CA SER A 117 17.79 -23.53 -14.60
C SER A 117 17.85 -23.92 -16.07
N GLU A 118 17.06 -24.91 -16.49
CA GLU A 118 16.93 -25.31 -17.88
C GLU A 118 16.25 -24.23 -18.73
N VAL A 119 15.22 -23.58 -18.23
CA VAL A 119 14.46 -22.55 -18.97
C VAL A 119 15.15 -21.19 -18.97
N TYR A 120 15.68 -20.74 -17.83
CA TYR A 120 16.19 -19.39 -17.67
C TYR A 120 17.71 -19.31 -17.46
N SER A 121 18.32 -20.22 -16.81
CA SER A 121 19.73 -20.42 -16.44
C SER A 121 19.92 -20.56 -14.92
N ASP A 122 21.00 -21.24 -14.55
CA ASP A 122 21.38 -21.39 -13.14
C ASP A 122 21.76 -20.02 -12.50
N LYS A 123 22.26 -19.05 -13.29
CA LYS A 123 22.50 -17.68 -12.83
C LYS A 123 21.20 -16.99 -12.45
N SER A 124 20.14 -17.12 -13.21
CA SER A 124 18.82 -16.56 -12.92
C SER A 124 18.22 -17.22 -11.69
N TRP A 125 18.31 -18.56 -11.57
CA TRP A 125 17.84 -19.25 -10.38
C TRP A 125 18.53 -18.75 -9.11
N ARG A 126 19.87 -18.60 -9.08
CA ARG A 126 20.63 -18.09 -7.93
C ARG A 126 20.24 -16.64 -7.57
N ARG A 127 20.06 -15.78 -8.58
CA ARG A 127 19.66 -14.38 -8.39
C ARG A 127 18.34 -14.27 -7.64
N TRP A 128 17.32 -14.96 -8.10
CA TRP A 128 16.00 -14.96 -7.48
C TRP A 128 16.00 -15.64 -6.12
N ARG A 129 16.78 -16.69 -5.93
CA ARG A 129 16.96 -17.31 -4.61
C ARG A 129 17.53 -16.34 -3.58
N VAL A 130 18.56 -15.59 -3.95
CA VAL A 130 19.17 -14.56 -3.07
C VAL A 130 18.12 -13.49 -2.74
N PHE A 131 17.41 -12.98 -3.73
CA PHE A 131 16.33 -12.00 -3.54
C PHE A 131 15.28 -12.51 -2.56
N LEU A 132 14.71 -13.70 -2.78
CA LEU A 132 13.67 -14.24 -1.93
C LEU A 132 14.16 -14.50 -0.50
N ALA A 133 15.34 -15.10 -0.33
CA ALA A 133 15.90 -15.37 1.00
C ALA A 133 16.14 -14.10 1.81
N TRP A 134 16.69 -13.07 1.18
CA TRP A 134 16.88 -11.77 1.81
C TRP A 134 15.55 -11.11 2.14
N SER A 135 14.59 -11.13 1.22
CA SER A 135 13.27 -10.53 1.41
C SER A 135 12.50 -11.17 2.56
N VAL A 136 12.59 -12.50 2.73
CA VAL A 136 12.04 -13.20 3.91
C VAL A 136 12.64 -12.65 5.20
N ARG A 137 13.97 -12.52 5.25
CA ARG A 137 14.67 -12.04 6.44
C ARG A 137 14.29 -10.61 6.80
N ILE A 138 14.37 -9.69 5.83
CA ILE A 138 14.10 -8.27 6.09
C ILE A 138 12.64 -8.02 6.46
N ALA A 139 11.70 -8.77 5.85
CA ALA A 139 10.28 -8.69 6.22
C ALA A 139 10.01 -9.22 7.63
N ARG A 140 10.67 -10.31 8.06
CA ARG A 140 10.57 -10.82 9.43
C ARG A 140 11.10 -9.84 10.48
N GLN A 141 12.14 -9.11 10.16
CA GLN A 141 12.75 -8.12 11.04
C GLN A 141 12.00 -6.77 11.06
N GLY A 142 10.97 -6.61 10.22
CA GLY A 142 10.24 -5.35 10.08
C GLY A 142 11.01 -4.27 9.32
N GLY A 143 12.13 -4.60 8.69
CA GLY A 143 12.91 -3.70 7.83
C GLY A 143 12.26 -3.47 6.46
N SER A 144 11.39 -4.37 6.03
CA SER A 144 10.47 -4.17 4.90
C SER A 144 9.06 -4.53 5.34
N THR A 145 8.07 -3.89 4.78
CA THR A 145 6.67 -4.11 5.12
C THR A 145 5.80 -3.98 3.87
N VAL A 146 4.61 -4.55 3.93
CA VAL A 146 3.57 -4.32 2.95
C VAL A 146 2.32 -3.79 3.64
N GLN A 147 1.66 -2.85 3.02
CA GLN A 147 0.49 -2.18 3.59
C GLN A 147 -0.69 -2.26 2.64
N PHE A 148 -1.86 -2.56 3.20
CA PHE A 148 -3.14 -2.41 2.53
C PHE A 148 -3.76 -1.09 2.95
N ILE A 149 -4.07 -0.26 1.98
CA ILE A 149 -4.72 1.01 2.20
C ILE A 149 -6.03 1.02 1.42
N THR A 150 -7.11 1.35 2.12
CA THR A 150 -8.42 1.58 1.51
C THR A 150 -8.73 3.06 1.59
N ALA A 151 -9.09 3.64 0.46
CA ALA A 151 -9.40 5.05 0.35
C ALA A 151 -10.67 5.31 -0.47
N THR A 152 -11.31 6.43 -0.22
CA THR A 152 -12.46 6.95 -0.97
C THR A 152 -12.15 8.36 -1.46
N LYS A 153 -12.92 8.90 -2.38
CA LYS A 153 -12.81 10.32 -2.71
C LYS A 153 -13.22 11.16 -1.50
N SER A 154 -12.48 12.22 -1.23
CA SER A 154 -12.83 13.17 -0.16
C SER A 154 -14.20 13.82 -0.40
N GLY A 155 -14.95 14.08 0.67
CA GLY A 155 -16.26 14.72 0.60
C GLY A 155 -17.41 13.82 0.15
N GLN A 156 -17.22 12.49 0.02
CA GLN A 156 -18.25 11.55 -0.39
C GLN A 156 -18.79 10.76 0.82
N GLU A 157 -19.81 11.30 1.50
CA GLU A 157 -20.36 10.73 2.74
C GLU A 157 -20.81 9.27 2.60
N LYS A 158 -21.55 8.95 1.53
CA LYS A 158 -22.06 7.58 1.31
C LYS A 158 -20.94 6.55 1.19
N SER A 159 -19.86 6.89 0.49
CA SER A 159 -18.69 6.01 0.36
C SER A 159 -18.01 5.76 1.67
N ARG A 160 -17.83 6.81 2.48
CA ARG A 160 -17.23 6.74 3.81
C ARG A 160 -17.98 5.78 4.70
N ILE A 161 -19.30 5.99 4.83
CA ILE A 161 -20.17 5.13 5.65
C ILE A 161 -20.15 3.68 5.16
N ALA A 162 -20.23 3.45 3.84
CA ALA A 162 -20.22 2.11 3.27
C ALA A 162 -18.91 1.35 3.56
N VAL A 163 -17.77 2.03 3.46
CA VAL A 163 -16.46 1.42 3.78
C VAL A 163 -16.32 1.18 5.27
N GLN A 164 -16.65 2.16 6.10
CA GLN A 164 -16.57 2.04 7.56
C GLN A 164 -17.43 0.90 8.09
N ASN A 165 -18.66 0.74 7.58
CA ASN A 165 -19.53 -0.36 7.95
C ASN A 165 -19.00 -1.75 7.53
N ARG A 166 -18.23 -1.84 6.46
CA ARG A 166 -17.58 -3.10 6.03
C ARG A 166 -16.36 -3.44 6.88
N LEU A 167 -15.58 -2.42 7.24
CA LEU A 167 -14.32 -2.61 7.99
C LEU A 167 -14.57 -2.89 9.47
N ALA A 168 -15.64 -2.35 10.04
CA ALA A 168 -16.03 -2.55 11.42
C ALA A 168 -17.55 -2.79 11.55
N PRO A 169 -18.04 -3.99 11.19
CA PRO A 169 -19.45 -4.31 11.28
C PRO A 169 -19.98 -4.10 12.71
N GLY A 170 -20.96 -3.21 12.87
CA GLY A 170 -21.60 -2.93 14.16
C GLY A 170 -20.97 -1.80 14.97
N VAL A 171 -19.77 -1.31 14.64
CA VAL A 171 -19.15 -0.16 15.34
C VAL A 171 -19.77 1.16 14.88
N TYR A 172 -20.13 1.27 13.63
CA TYR A 172 -20.71 2.49 13.02
C TYR A 172 -22.21 2.35 12.77
N LYS A 173 -22.95 1.74 13.68
CA LYS A 173 -24.39 1.98 13.75
C LYS A 173 -24.59 3.39 14.30
N LEU A 174 -24.39 4.37 13.45
CA LEU A 174 -24.86 5.72 13.75
C LEU A 174 -26.38 5.67 13.80
N PRO A 175 -27.00 6.00 14.94
CA PRO A 175 -28.41 6.30 14.99
C PRO A 175 -28.66 7.69 14.40
N TYR A 176 -28.15 7.98 13.20
CA TYR A 176 -28.57 9.15 12.47
C TYR A 176 -29.86 8.76 11.75
N LYS A 177 -30.95 8.69 12.48
CA LYS A 177 -32.26 8.94 11.93
C LYS A 177 -32.23 10.39 11.45
N GLU A 178 -32.22 10.58 10.14
CA GLU A 178 -32.64 11.86 9.57
C GLU A 178 -33.97 12.23 10.22
N ARG A 179 -33.92 13.15 11.18
CA ARG A 179 -35.16 13.78 11.66
C ARG A 179 -35.58 14.79 10.61
N HIS A 180 -36.13 14.29 9.50
CA HIS A 180 -36.99 15.08 8.66
C HIS A 180 -38.33 15.22 9.39
N GLY A 181 -38.32 16.09 10.39
CA GLY A 181 -39.57 16.69 10.87
C GLY A 181 -40.02 17.70 9.83
N PRO A 182 -41.33 17.84 9.58
CA PRO A 182 -41.84 18.88 8.71
C PRO A 182 -41.46 20.25 9.32
N GLY A 183 -40.50 20.95 8.75
CA GLY A 183 -40.11 22.31 9.14
C GLY A 183 -38.67 22.54 9.59
N GLY A 184 -37.78 21.54 9.56
CA GLY A 184 -36.38 21.71 9.97
C GLY A 184 -35.49 22.31 8.86
N GLY A 185 -35.32 23.61 8.86
CA GLY A 185 -34.26 24.27 8.11
C GLY A 185 -32.87 23.90 8.69
N PRO A 186 -31.75 24.15 7.98
CA PRO A 186 -30.40 23.78 8.38
C PRO A 186 -30.10 24.30 9.78
N SER A 187 -29.61 23.44 10.67
CA SER A 187 -29.26 23.79 12.04
C SER A 187 -28.17 24.86 12.06
N LYS A 188 -28.48 26.00 12.70
CA LYS A 188 -27.55 27.13 12.92
C LYS A 188 -26.41 26.83 13.91
N LEU A 189 -25.86 25.62 13.88
CA LEU A 189 -24.86 25.19 14.88
C LEU A 189 -23.42 25.52 14.52
N PHE A 190 -23.16 26.14 13.37
CA PHE A 190 -21.79 26.50 12.93
C PHE A 190 -21.66 27.92 12.35
N THR A 191 -22.39 28.89 12.87
CA THR A 191 -22.22 30.29 12.47
C THR A 191 -21.82 31.21 13.63
N ASN A 192 -20.87 30.80 14.47
CA ASN A 192 -20.19 31.76 15.34
C ASN A 192 -18.75 31.27 15.63
N GLY A 193 -17.80 31.97 15.08
CA GLY A 193 -16.45 32.09 15.59
C GLY A 193 -15.35 31.34 14.85
N LEU A 194 -14.84 31.95 13.81
CA LEU A 194 -13.42 32.26 13.60
C LEU A 194 -13.33 33.55 12.82
#